data_dd3fcfada3f526f384406f424e195362
#
_entry.id   dd3fcfada3f526f384406f424e195362
#
_cell.length_a   1.000
_cell.length_b   1.000
_cell.length_c   1.000
_cell.angle_alpha   90.00
_cell.angle_beta   90.00
_cell.angle_gamma   90.00
#
_symmetry.space_group_name_H-M   'P 1'
#
loop_
_entity.id
_entity.type
_entity.pdbx_description
1 polymer ?
#
loop_
_entity_poly.entity_id
_entity_poly.type
_entity_poly.pdbx_seq_one_letter_code
_entity_poly.pdbx_strand_id
1 'polypeptide(L)'
;MSDAVEKAKLYIEEGNLKEALMLARKRHGKDDVESYLSILDLLIDEGDLQALEEKGMYYQYYDESHDNGDYGEKYFDEYLERQPKSINVLCDKAMSRFNKGKIDESLEYMDKALDKYKTYSKVEEPRLSKKELIMARIELQIKAKKYDDALRSLNNYENQFGSSQKTDLYKGQMLQKTGKNEEALEYLEKSLAEEDTLNAFNAKGDALYELKRYDEALKAYNECLRYEGKVEDDLELVTNFNYKAAFCCVELGDNQKAVQYLNKTINMLNEHGRLPKDIESIYQKCSFEKDRIMRHGDVEDKEFKQTKFLPAKYAIIALVIIFILYFILKMNGY
;
A
#
# COMPACT_ATOMS: atom_id res chain seq x y z
N MET A 1 -14.89 14.43 -35.57
CA MET A 1 -14.39 15.25 -34.46
C MET A 1 -15.54 15.62 -33.59
N SER A 2 -15.38 15.60 -32.26
CA SER A 2 -16.48 15.99 -31.37
C SER A 2 -16.69 17.51 -31.39
N ASP A 3 -17.91 17.95 -31.14
CA ASP A 3 -18.29 19.37 -31.03
C ASP A 3 -17.40 20.12 -30.00
N ALA A 4 -16.90 19.38 -29.01
CA ALA A 4 -15.99 19.93 -28.00
C ALA A 4 -14.60 20.25 -28.55
N VAL A 5 -14.06 19.40 -29.43
CA VAL A 5 -12.75 19.60 -30.06
C VAL A 5 -12.80 20.81 -31.03
N GLU A 6 -13.87 20.94 -31.80
CA GLU A 6 -14.07 22.11 -32.67
C GLU A 6 -14.16 23.41 -31.86
N LYS A 7 -14.89 23.37 -30.73
CA LYS A 7 -14.98 24.53 -29.84
C LYS A 7 -13.63 24.87 -29.19
N ALA A 8 -12.83 23.86 -28.83
CA ALA A 8 -11.48 24.08 -28.30
C ALA A 8 -10.57 24.77 -29.33
N LYS A 9 -10.63 24.37 -30.60
CA LYS A 9 -9.89 25.03 -31.69
C LYS A 9 -10.21 26.51 -31.77
N LEU A 10 -11.48 26.88 -31.72
CA LEU A 10 -11.89 28.29 -31.72
C LEU A 10 -11.28 29.05 -30.54
N TYR A 11 -11.30 28.50 -29.35
CA TYR A 11 -10.66 29.13 -28.19
C TYR A 11 -9.15 29.30 -28.39
N ILE A 12 -8.48 28.31 -29.00
CA ILE A 12 -7.04 28.33 -29.28
C ILE A 12 -6.73 29.41 -30.33
N GLU A 13 -7.48 29.47 -31.43
CA GLU A 13 -7.36 30.49 -32.48
C GLU A 13 -7.55 31.93 -31.93
N GLU A 14 -8.40 32.10 -30.92
CA GLU A 14 -8.61 33.36 -30.20
C GLU A 14 -7.53 33.63 -29.15
N GLY A 15 -6.55 32.76 -28.92
CA GLY A 15 -5.54 32.85 -27.89
C GLY A 15 -6.03 32.50 -26.47
N ASN A 16 -7.23 31.96 -26.35
CA ASN A 16 -7.89 31.63 -25.10
C ASN A 16 -7.54 30.21 -24.62
N LEU A 17 -6.23 29.90 -24.44
CA LEU A 17 -5.73 28.56 -24.07
C LEU A 17 -6.33 28.05 -22.76
N LYS A 18 -6.57 28.96 -21.80
CA LYS A 18 -7.15 28.60 -20.49
C LYS A 18 -8.56 28.06 -20.62
N GLU A 19 -9.38 28.64 -21.47
CA GLU A 19 -10.76 28.22 -21.74
C GLU A 19 -10.78 26.85 -22.45
N ALA A 20 -9.85 26.64 -23.38
CA ALA A 20 -9.67 25.35 -24.04
C ALA A 20 -9.26 24.26 -23.02
N LEU A 21 -8.34 24.55 -22.11
CA LEU A 21 -7.93 23.62 -21.04
C LEU A 21 -9.08 23.33 -20.07
N MET A 22 -9.85 24.34 -19.69
CA MET A 22 -11.07 24.14 -18.88
C MET A 22 -12.10 23.25 -19.58
N LEU A 23 -12.23 23.37 -20.90
CA LEU A 23 -13.10 22.52 -21.69
C LEU A 23 -12.59 21.06 -21.70
N ALA A 24 -11.28 20.83 -21.85
CA ALA A 24 -10.66 19.51 -21.74
C ALA A 24 -11.01 18.86 -20.38
N ARG A 25 -10.75 19.54 -19.28
CA ARG A 25 -11.05 19.06 -17.90
C ARG A 25 -12.53 18.70 -17.73
N LYS A 26 -13.42 19.48 -18.32
CA LYS A 26 -14.87 19.19 -18.30
C LYS A 26 -15.22 17.93 -19.08
N ARG A 27 -14.46 17.56 -20.10
CA ARG A 27 -14.65 16.30 -20.86
C ARG A 27 -14.14 15.11 -20.08
N HIS A 28 -12.98 15.21 -19.46
CA HIS A 28 -12.48 14.19 -18.54
C HIS A 28 -13.51 13.86 -17.45
N GLY A 29 -14.08 14.89 -16.78
CA GLY A 29 -15.11 14.69 -15.77
C GLY A 29 -16.47 14.14 -16.28
N LYS A 30 -16.61 13.90 -17.58
CA LYS A 30 -17.79 13.29 -18.25
C LYS A 30 -17.46 11.97 -18.94
N ASP A 31 -16.30 11.39 -18.64
CA ASP A 31 -15.77 10.17 -19.28
C ASP A 31 -15.61 10.27 -20.82
N ASP A 32 -15.54 11.49 -21.36
CA ASP A 32 -15.27 11.75 -22.77
C ASP A 32 -13.76 11.90 -22.99
N VAL A 33 -13.06 10.78 -22.81
CA VAL A 33 -11.59 10.70 -22.84
C VAL A 33 -11.02 11.07 -24.21
N GLU A 34 -11.66 10.66 -25.28
CA GLU A 34 -11.22 10.96 -26.65
C GLU A 34 -11.17 12.48 -26.90
N SER A 35 -12.25 13.19 -26.55
CA SER A 35 -12.25 14.64 -26.66
C SER A 35 -11.26 15.31 -25.71
N TYR A 36 -11.12 14.77 -24.49
CA TYR A 36 -10.15 15.29 -23.51
C TYR A 36 -8.72 15.23 -24.05
N LEU A 37 -8.26 14.05 -24.48
CA LEU A 37 -6.90 13.87 -24.99
C LEU A 37 -6.66 14.66 -26.29
N SER A 38 -7.65 14.70 -27.19
CA SER A 38 -7.55 15.48 -28.44
C SER A 38 -7.38 16.98 -28.17
N ILE A 39 -8.08 17.54 -27.18
CA ILE A 39 -7.93 18.94 -26.81
C ILE A 39 -6.57 19.19 -26.16
N LEU A 40 -6.08 18.27 -25.31
CA LEU A 40 -4.74 18.40 -24.77
C LEU A 40 -3.65 18.37 -25.86
N ASP A 41 -3.81 17.55 -26.92
CA ASP A 41 -2.87 17.54 -28.04
C ASP A 41 -2.81 18.89 -28.76
N LEU A 42 -3.97 19.48 -29.05
CA LEU A 42 -4.03 20.82 -29.65
C LEU A 42 -3.34 21.90 -28.78
N LEU A 43 -3.54 21.83 -27.46
CA LEU A 43 -2.90 22.77 -26.51
C LEU A 43 -1.38 22.56 -26.43
N ILE A 44 -0.92 21.30 -26.48
CA ILE A 44 0.51 20.95 -26.49
C ILE A 44 1.19 21.48 -27.76
N ASP A 45 0.53 21.36 -28.90
CA ASP A 45 1.02 21.90 -30.19
C ASP A 45 1.20 23.43 -30.13
N GLU A 46 0.36 24.14 -29.36
CA GLU A 46 0.48 25.57 -29.07
C GLU A 46 1.49 25.89 -27.94
N GLY A 47 2.11 24.88 -27.37
CA GLY A 47 3.14 25.03 -26.34
C GLY A 47 2.63 25.16 -24.91
N ASP A 48 1.37 24.82 -24.64
CA ASP A 48 0.81 24.84 -23.31
C ASP A 48 1.42 23.76 -22.42
N LEU A 49 2.19 24.19 -21.42
CA LEU A 49 2.89 23.29 -20.50
C LEU A 49 1.93 22.57 -19.53
N GLN A 50 0.80 23.19 -19.20
CA GLN A 50 -0.18 22.59 -18.28
C GLN A 50 -0.89 21.43 -18.95
N ALA A 51 -1.10 21.49 -20.27
CA ALA A 51 -1.63 20.36 -21.05
C ALA A 51 -0.64 19.17 -21.10
N LEU A 52 0.67 19.43 -21.17
CA LEU A 52 1.70 18.38 -21.05
C LEU A 52 1.64 17.68 -19.69
N GLU A 53 1.57 18.45 -18.60
CA GLU A 53 1.47 17.90 -17.24
C GLU A 53 0.20 17.04 -17.10
N GLU A 54 -0.95 17.55 -17.51
CA GLU A 54 -2.23 16.84 -17.42
C GLU A 54 -2.25 15.55 -18.25
N LYS A 55 -1.66 15.59 -19.45
CA LYS A 55 -1.59 14.40 -20.29
C LYS A 55 -0.65 13.34 -19.69
N GLY A 56 0.47 13.76 -19.12
CA GLY A 56 1.37 12.89 -18.37
C GLY A 56 0.67 12.22 -17.18
N MET A 57 -0.07 13.01 -16.38
CA MET A 57 -0.87 12.51 -15.25
C MET A 57 -1.97 11.54 -15.69
N TYR A 58 -2.65 11.84 -16.80
CA TYR A 58 -3.69 10.96 -17.32
C TYR A 58 -3.14 9.56 -17.61
N TYR A 59 -2.06 9.46 -18.38
CA TYR A 59 -1.46 8.17 -18.72
C TYR A 59 -0.78 7.47 -17.53
N GLN A 60 -0.45 8.20 -16.50
CA GLN A 60 0.13 7.60 -15.29
C GLN A 60 -0.93 7.01 -14.34
N TYR A 61 -2.10 7.64 -14.23
CA TYR A 61 -3.06 7.31 -13.17
C TYR A 61 -4.40 6.75 -13.66
N TYR A 62 -4.77 7.00 -14.93
CA TYR A 62 -6.10 6.69 -15.44
C TYR A 62 -6.11 5.76 -16.63
N ASP A 63 -5.00 5.59 -17.32
CA ASP A 63 -4.92 4.72 -18.50
C ASP A 63 -4.35 3.35 -18.13
N GLU A 64 -5.25 2.39 -17.94
CA GLU A 64 -4.90 0.98 -17.67
C GLU A 64 -4.41 0.23 -18.93
N SER A 65 -4.58 0.80 -20.13
CA SER A 65 -4.26 0.14 -21.40
C SER A 65 -2.79 0.21 -21.77
N HIS A 66 -2.03 1.16 -21.19
CA HIS A 66 -0.61 1.33 -21.44
C HIS A 66 0.19 0.84 -20.24
N ASP A 67 0.93 -0.25 -20.44
CA ASP A 67 1.67 -0.97 -19.43
C ASP A 67 2.71 -0.08 -18.72
N ASN A 68 2.66 -0.04 -17.39
CA ASN A 68 3.63 0.53 -16.45
C ASN A 68 3.86 2.05 -16.44
N GLY A 69 2.98 2.89 -16.98
CA GLY A 69 3.10 4.36 -16.86
C GLY A 69 4.28 4.99 -17.61
N ASP A 70 5.02 4.23 -18.45
CA ASP A 70 6.13 4.77 -19.27
C ASP A 70 5.63 5.78 -20.28
N TYR A 71 4.39 5.60 -20.72
CA TYR A 71 3.79 6.49 -21.71
C TYR A 71 3.55 7.90 -21.17
N GLY A 72 3.21 8.05 -19.89
CA GLY A 72 3.06 9.34 -19.23
C GLY A 72 4.38 10.10 -19.03
N GLU A 73 5.48 9.36 -18.79
CA GLU A 73 6.77 9.98 -18.48
C GLU A 73 7.35 10.84 -19.60
N LYS A 74 7.09 10.51 -20.87
CA LYS A 74 7.56 11.31 -22.01
C LYS A 74 7.03 12.75 -21.96
N TYR A 75 5.80 12.95 -21.46
CA TYR A 75 5.21 14.27 -21.33
C TYR A 75 5.82 15.06 -20.18
N PHE A 76 6.15 14.39 -19.08
CA PHE A 76 6.90 15.01 -17.98
C PHE A 76 8.33 15.37 -18.40
N ASP A 77 8.99 14.53 -19.22
CA ASP A 77 10.32 14.83 -19.75
C ASP A 77 10.28 16.03 -20.67
N GLU A 78 9.33 16.09 -21.61
CA GLU A 78 9.15 17.22 -22.51
C GLU A 78 8.83 18.52 -21.73
N TYR A 79 8.00 18.43 -20.68
CA TYR A 79 7.74 19.57 -19.79
C TYR A 79 9.02 20.06 -19.13
N LEU A 80 9.83 19.15 -18.56
CA LEU A 80 11.05 19.49 -17.84
C LEU A 80 12.17 19.99 -18.77
N GLU A 81 12.18 19.62 -20.05
CA GLU A 81 13.06 20.22 -21.03
C GLU A 81 12.79 21.71 -21.22
N ARG A 82 11.50 22.09 -21.23
CA ARG A 82 11.06 23.47 -21.39
C ARG A 82 11.11 24.25 -20.06
N GLN A 83 10.79 23.59 -18.94
CA GLN A 83 10.76 24.19 -17.59
C GLN A 83 11.40 23.28 -16.53
N PRO A 84 12.74 23.22 -16.46
CA PRO A 84 13.48 22.25 -15.61
C PRO A 84 13.38 22.54 -14.11
N LYS A 85 12.64 23.56 -13.70
CA LYS A 85 12.49 23.97 -12.30
C LYS A 85 11.08 23.73 -11.73
N SER A 86 10.18 23.10 -12.51
CA SER A 86 8.83 22.78 -12.01
C SER A 86 8.89 21.81 -10.85
N ILE A 87 8.47 22.27 -9.68
CA ILE A 87 8.38 21.45 -8.46
C ILE A 87 7.29 20.39 -8.63
N ASN A 88 6.16 20.76 -9.22
CA ASN A 88 5.02 19.86 -9.43
C ASN A 88 5.41 18.67 -10.32
N VAL A 89 5.99 18.92 -11.50
CA VAL A 89 6.36 17.86 -12.45
C VAL A 89 7.52 17.01 -11.93
N LEU A 90 8.44 17.58 -11.15
CA LEU A 90 9.47 16.80 -10.46
C LEU A 90 8.86 15.84 -9.42
N CYS A 91 7.80 16.28 -8.70
CA CYS A 91 7.05 15.39 -7.80
C CYS A 91 6.30 14.29 -8.55
N ASP A 92 5.68 14.61 -9.70
CA ASP A 92 4.97 13.63 -10.53
C ASP A 92 5.93 12.57 -11.06
N LYS A 93 7.13 12.96 -11.52
CA LYS A 93 8.18 12.00 -11.89
C LYS A 93 8.65 11.17 -10.70
N ALA A 94 8.78 11.75 -9.52
CA ALA A 94 9.12 10.99 -8.32
C ALA A 94 8.08 9.91 -8.04
N MET A 95 6.79 10.24 -8.15
CA MET A 95 5.69 9.27 -7.95
C MET A 95 5.66 8.20 -9.06
N SER A 96 5.90 8.59 -10.33
CA SER A 96 6.02 7.62 -11.43
C SER A 96 7.13 6.60 -11.15
N ARG A 97 8.32 7.07 -10.76
CA ARG A 97 9.45 6.19 -10.43
C ARG A 97 9.14 5.29 -9.22
N PHE A 98 8.45 5.83 -8.22
CA PHE A 98 8.02 5.05 -7.07
C PHE A 98 7.07 3.92 -7.46
N ASN A 99 6.04 4.20 -8.27
CA ASN A 99 5.06 3.21 -8.71
C ASN A 99 5.70 2.08 -9.55
N LYS A 100 6.83 2.37 -10.24
CA LYS A 100 7.64 1.38 -10.97
C LYS A 100 8.65 0.64 -10.10
N GLY A 101 8.64 0.85 -8.78
CA GLY A 101 9.61 0.27 -7.85
C GLY A 101 11.03 0.87 -7.93
N LYS A 102 11.23 1.94 -8.71
CA LYS A 102 12.51 2.63 -8.86
C LYS A 102 12.70 3.67 -7.75
N ILE A 103 12.82 3.20 -6.51
CA ILE A 103 12.74 4.05 -5.31
C ILE A 103 13.89 5.04 -5.23
N ASP A 104 15.11 4.65 -5.62
CA ASP A 104 16.28 5.56 -5.60
C ASP A 104 16.10 6.71 -6.58
N GLU A 105 15.63 6.44 -7.81
CA GLU A 105 15.30 7.48 -8.79
C GLU A 105 14.18 8.40 -8.28
N SER A 106 13.17 7.83 -7.61
CA SER A 106 12.10 8.62 -6.97
C SER A 106 12.65 9.60 -5.93
N LEU A 107 13.55 9.14 -5.06
CA LEU A 107 14.21 10.00 -4.07
C LEU A 107 15.06 11.11 -4.71
N GLU A 108 15.75 10.81 -5.82
CA GLU A 108 16.50 11.83 -6.57
C GLU A 108 15.60 12.95 -7.13
N TYR A 109 14.42 12.58 -7.66
CA TYR A 109 13.47 13.60 -8.14
C TYR A 109 12.88 14.41 -7.00
N MET A 110 12.60 13.81 -5.84
CA MET A 110 12.19 14.53 -4.64
C MET A 110 13.28 15.50 -4.14
N ASP A 111 14.56 15.09 -4.19
CA ASP A 111 15.68 15.97 -3.82
C ASP A 111 15.81 17.14 -4.80
N LYS A 112 15.65 16.90 -6.11
CA LYS A 112 15.60 17.97 -7.11
C LYS A 112 14.45 18.95 -6.85
N ALA A 113 13.26 18.46 -6.52
CA ALA A 113 12.11 19.29 -6.16
C ALA A 113 12.39 20.14 -4.92
N LEU A 114 12.96 19.56 -3.86
CA LEU A 114 13.33 20.26 -2.62
C LEU A 114 14.41 21.34 -2.86
N ASP A 115 15.36 21.07 -3.72
CA ASP A 115 16.37 22.08 -4.10
C ASP A 115 15.75 23.30 -4.79
N LYS A 116 14.72 23.09 -5.60
CA LYS A 116 14.01 24.19 -6.27
C LYS A 116 13.27 25.09 -5.29
N TYR A 117 12.79 24.56 -4.17
CA TYR A 117 12.22 25.40 -3.11
C TYR A 117 13.18 26.45 -2.55
N LYS A 118 14.49 26.21 -2.60
CA LYS A 118 15.51 27.18 -2.16
C LYS A 118 15.61 28.40 -3.08
N THR A 119 15.33 28.20 -4.37
CA THR A 119 15.44 29.21 -5.43
C THR A 119 14.09 29.58 -6.03
N TYR A 120 13.01 29.25 -5.34
CA TYR A 120 11.65 29.42 -5.81
C TYR A 120 11.36 30.90 -6.09
N SER A 121 11.02 31.20 -7.34
CA SER A 121 10.44 32.47 -7.75
C SER A 121 8.97 32.20 -8.13
N LYS A 122 8.04 33.08 -7.73
CA LYS A 122 6.57 32.96 -7.81
C LYS A 122 5.95 32.65 -9.19
N VAL A 123 6.65 31.93 -10.06
CA VAL A 123 6.19 31.61 -11.43
C VAL A 123 5.23 30.43 -11.45
N GLU A 124 5.38 29.49 -10.49
CA GLU A 124 4.53 28.32 -10.35
C GLU A 124 4.15 28.19 -8.86
N GLU A 125 2.88 27.94 -8.57
CA GLU A 125 2.44 27.65 -7.21
C GLU A 125 2.58 26.14 -6.95
N PRO A 126 3.51 25.70 -6.06
CA PRO A 126 3.68 24.29 -5.77
C PRO A 126 2.42 23.69 -5.14
N ARG A 127 1.99 22.53 -5.63
CA ARG A 127 0.86 21.76 -5.04
C ARG A 127 1.13 21.32 -3.61
N LEU A 128 2.40 21.03 -3.29
CA LEU A 128 2.84 20.68 -1.95
C LEU A 128 3.67 21.81 -1.34
N SER A 129 3.39 22.17 -0.11
CA SER A 129 4.28 23.02 0.66
C SER A 129 5.63 22.34 0.89
N LYS A 130 6.67 23.11 1.18
CA LYS A 130 7.99 22.55 1.51
C LYS A 130 7.91 21.53 2.66
N LYS A 131 7.06 21.79 3.65
CA LYS A 131 6.82 20.91 4.80
C LYS A 131 6.26 19.56 4.34
N GLU A 132 5.24 19.57 3.47
CA GLU A 132 4.62 18.36 2.92
C GLU A 132 5.59 17.59 2.03
N LEU A 133 6.38 18.28 1.20
CA LEU A 133 7.36 17.63 0.33
C LEU A 133 8.47 16.92 1.11
N ILE A 134 8.97 17.55 2.20
CA ILE A 134 9.94 16.88 3.08
C ILE A 134 9.31 15.64 3.72
N MET A 135 8.06 15.72 4.17
CA MET A 135 7.37 14.57 4.76
C MET A 135 7.16 13.45 3.72
N ALA A 136 6.72 13.77 2.50
CA ALA A 136 6.60 12.79 1.42
C ALA A 136 7.93 12.09 1.10
N ARG A 137 9.04 12.83 1.12
CA ARG A 137 10.38 12.25 0.96
C ARG A 137 10.73 11.29 2.10
N ILE A 138 10.40 11.62 3.34
CA ILE A 138 10.61 10.75 4.50
C ILE A 138 9.78 9.45 4.33
N GLU A 139 8.54 9.55 3.91
CA GLU A 139 7.67 8.40 3.64
C GLU A 139 8.25 7.48 2.55
N LEU A 140 8.83 8.05 1.50
CA LEU A 140 9.55 7.28 0.49
C LEU A 140 10.79 6.56 1.07
N GLN A 141 11.56 7.22 1.95
CA GLN A 141 12.69 6.58 2.64
C GLN A 141 12.24 5.39 3.51
N ILE A 142 11.11 5.54 4.21
CA ILE A 142 10.51 4.47 5.02
C ILE A 142 10.10 3.30 4.13
N LYS A 143 9.39 3.57 3.02
CA LYS A 143 8.99 2.55 2.04
C LYS A 143 10.19 1.87 1.37
N ALA A 144 11.27 2.62 1.16
CA ALA A 144 12.57 2.12 0.70
C ALA A 144 13.32 1.29 1.76
N LYS A 145 12.80 1.17 2.98
CA LYS A 145 13.46 0.56 4.13
C LYS A 145 14.80 1.24 4.49
N LYS A 146 15.01 2.49 4.10
CA LYS A 146 16.16 3.32 4.45
C LYS A 146 15.93 3.99 5.82
N TYR A 147 15.73 3.17 6.85
CA TYR A 147 15.25 3.62 8.16
C TYR A 147 16.18 4.61 8.86
N ASP A 148 17.50 4.43 8.77
CA ASP A 148 18.46 5.35 9.39
C ASP A 148 18.45 6.72 8.68
N ASP A 149 18.32 6.75 7.35
CA ASP A 149 18.19 7.99 6.60
C ASP A 149 16.88 8.70 6.92
N ALA A 150 15.78 7.93 7.01
CA ALA A 150 14.47 8.44 7.37
C ALA A 150 14.46 9.02 8.78
N LEU A 151 15.10 8.36 9.77
CA LEU A 151 15.26 8.88 11.14
C LEU A 151 16.03 10.21 11.16
N ARG A 152 17.14 10.31 10.42
CA ARG A 152 17.89 11.57 10.29
C ARG A 152 17.04 12.69 9.66
N SER A 153 16.33 12.36 8.59
CA SER A 153 15.44 13.30 7.93
C SER A 153 14.30 13.76 8.82
N LEU A 154 13.74 12.85 9.63
CA LEU A 154 12.65 13.14 10.55
C LEU A 154 13.11 14.02 11.72
N ASN A 155 14.31 13.77 12.28
CA ASN A 155 14.88 14.65 13.28
C ASN A 155 15.10 16.08 12.76
N ASN A 156 15.59 16.22 11.52
CA ASN A 156 15.74 17.51 10.87
C ASN A 156 14.38 18.20 10.62
N TYR A 157 13.36 17.42 10.26
CA TYR A 157 12.01 17.92 10.10
C TYR A 157 11.46 18.48 11.42
N GLU A 158 11.57 17.74 12.51
CA GLU A 158 11.08 18.17 13.82
C GLU A 158 11.82 19.40 14.37
N ASN A 159 13.12 19.50 14.12
CA ASN A 159 13.89 20.72 14.48
C ASN A 159 13.37 21.97 13.74
N GLN A 160 12.76 21.83 12.57
CA GLN A 160 12.24 22.94 11.79
C GLN A 160 10.76 23.22 12.04
N PHE A 161 9.95 22.18 12.29
CA PHE A 161 8.48 22.27 12.28
C PHE A 161 7.81 21.78 13.57
N GLY A 162 8.58 21.27 14.51
CA GLY A 162 8.10 20.66 15.74
C GLY A 162 7.71 19.18 15.56
N SER A 163 7.53 18.49 16.68
CA SER A 163 7.01 17.12 16.73
C SER A 163 5.48 17.10 16.54
N SER A 164 4.95 15.95 16.23
CA SER A 164 3.51 15.67 16.08
C SER A 164 3.26 14.18 16.25
N GLN A 165 2.03 13.80 16.50
CA GLN A 165 1.60 12.39 16.57
C GLN A 165 2.16 11.56 15.39
N LYS A 166 2.09 12.08 14.16
CA LYS A 166 2.60 11.42 12.96
C LYS A 166 4.12 11.22 12.99
N THR A 167 4.88 12.22 13.46
CA THR A 167 6.34 12.11 13.55
C THR A 167 6.77 11.12 14.64
N ASP A 168 6.07 11.11 15.77
CA ASP A 168 6.30 10.14 16.84
C ASP A 168 5.98 8.71 16.39
N LEU A 169 4.86 8.53 15.67
CA LEU A 169 4.51 7.24 15.05
C LEU A 169 5.63 6.74 14.13
N TYR A 170 6.09 7.59 13.20
CA TYR A 170 7.15 7.20 12.26
C TYR A 170 8.47 6.89 12.97
N LYS A 171 8.87 7.67 13.97
CA LYS A 171 10.07 7.36 14.77
C LYS A 171 9.93 6.01 15.45
N GLY A 172 8.81 5.78 16.12
CA GLY A 172 8.55 4.51 16.78
C GLY A 172 8.61 3.33 15.82
N GLN A 173 7.97 3.44 14.66
CA GLN A 173 8.02 2.39 13.64
C GLN A 173 9.43 2.13 13.12
N MET A 174 10.21 3.16 12.81
CA MET A 174 11.57 3.00 12.29
C MET A 174 12.52 2.43 13.34
N LEU A 175 12.41 2.88 14.60
CA LEU A 175 13.19 2.34 15.71
C LEU A 175 12.86 0.85 15.94
N GLN A 176 11.59 0.47 15.86
CA GLN A 176 11.17 -0.93 15.92
C GLN A 176 11.77 -1.74 14.75
N LYS A 177 11.73 -1.23 13.51
CA LYS A 177 12.32 -1.91 12.35
C LYS A 177 13.85 -2.04 12.42
N THR A 178 14.52 -1.17 13.17
CA THR A 178 15.99 -1.22 13.40
C THR A 178 16.37 -1.97 14.68
N GLY A 179 15.40 -2.57 15.38
CA GLY A 179 15.64 -3.37 16.58
C GLY A 179 15.82 -2.58 17.88
N LYS A 180 15.64 -1.26 17.85
CA LYS A 180 15.70 -0.38 19.03
C LYS A 180 14.34 -0.33 19.72
N ASN A 181 13.88 -1.50 20.18
CA ASN A 181 12.50 -1.70 20.60
C ASN A 181 12.10 -0.91 21.85
N GLU A 182 13.00 -0.71 22.83
CA GLU A 182 12.73 0.10 24.02
C GLU A 182 12.52 1.57 23.66
N GLU A 183 13.41 2.14 22.83
CA GLU A 183 13.26 3.51 22.33
C GLU A 183 12.00 3.66 21.46
N ALA A 184 11.66 2.63 20.67
CA ALA A 184 10.46 2.61 19.86
C ALA A 184 9.20 2.77 20.71
N LEU A 185 9.12 2.05 21.85
CA LEU A 185 7.98 2.10 22.76
C LEU A 185 7.73 3.51 23.29
N GLU A 186 8.78 4.26 23.62
CA GLU A 186 8.64 5.64 24.11
C GLU A 186 7.93 6.55 23.09
N TYR A 187 8.30 6.45 21.82
CA TYR A 187 7.69 7.24 20.75
C TYR A 187 6.28 6.74 20.38
N LEU A 188 6.08 5.43 20.37
CA LEU A 188 4.77 4.85 20.10
C LEU A 188 3.74 5.20 21.20
N GLU A 189 4.18 5.25 22.45
CA GLU A 189 3.33 5.68 23.57
C GLU A 189 3.00 7.18 23.50
N LYS A 190 3.94 8.04 23.09
CA LYS A 190 3.64 9.44 22.80
C LYS A 190 2.61 9.60 21.69
N SER A 191 2.78 8.86 20.59
CA SER A 191 1.82 8.86 19.48
C SER A 191 0.43 8.42 19.93
N LEU A 192 0.32 7.33 20.72
CA LEU A 192 -0.95 6.81 21.24
C LEU A 192 -1.59 7.71 22.29
N ALA A 193 -0.81 8.53 23.01
CA ALA A 193 -1.35 9.50 23.95
C ALA A 193 -2.11 10.65 23.26
N GLU A 194 -1.80 10.93 21.98
CA GLU A 194 -2.49 11.93 21.19
C GLU A 194 -3.66 11.33 20.43
N GLU A 195 -3.45 10.16 19.77
CA GLU A 195 -4.47 9.48 18.97
C GLU A 195 -4.21 7.98 18.91
N ASP A 196 -5.23 7.20 19.20
CA ASP A 196 -5.22 5.76 18.99
C ASP A 196 -5.24 5.44 17.50
N THR A 197 -4.19 4.78 17.02
CA THR A 197 -4.11 4.35 15.62
C THR A 197 -3.71 2.89 15.50
N LEU A 198 -4.28 2.22 14.49
CA LEU A 198 -3.97 0.83 14.16
C LEU A 198 -2.45 0.61 13.99
N ASN A 199 -1.81 1.54 13.27
CA ASN A 199 -0.38 1.46 12.98
C ASN A 199 0.49 1.58 14.23
N ALA A 200 0.10 2.41 15.20
CA ALA A 200 0.82 2.58 16.46
C ALA A 200 0.68 1.34 17.34
N PHE A 201 -0.53 0.79 17.48
CA PHE A 201 -0.74 -0.45 18.22
C PHE A 201 -0.01 -1.64 17.60
N ASN A 202 -0.02 -1.78 16.27
CA ASN A 202 0.71 -2.84 15.58
C ASN A 202 2.22 -2.73 15.82
N ALA A 203 2.80 -1.54 15.65
CA ALA A 203 4.23 -1.33 15.88
C ALA A 203 4.61 -1.54 17.37
N LYS A 204 3.73 -1.12 18.29
CA LYS A 204 3.89 -1.37 19.72
C LYS A 204 3.86 -2.87 20.04
N GLY A 205 2.92 -3.60 19.46
CA GLY A 205 2.84 -5.07 19.59
C GLY A 205 4.10 -5.75 19.08
N ASP A 206 4.59 -5.35 17.89
CA ASP A 206 5.82 -5.89 17.30
C ASP A 206 7.05 -5.62 18.19
N ALA A 207 7.21 -4.39 18.73
CA ALA A 207 8.30 -4.05 19.61
C ALA A 207 8.25 -4.85 20.92
N LEU A 208 7.07 -4.97 21.53
CA LEU A 208 6.89 -5.74 22.76
C LEU A 208 7.15 -7.23 22.57
N TYR A 209 6.74 -7.78 21.42
CA TYR A 209 6.99 -9.18 21.07
C TYR A 209 8.50 -9.47 21.00
N GLU A 210 9.27 -8.62 20.30
CA GLU A 210 10.72 -8.74 20.20
C GLU A 210 11.42 -8.60 21.56
N LEU A 211 10.84 -7.82 22.47
CA LEU A 211 11.30 -7.69 23.88
C LEU A 211 10.85 -8.86 24.77
N LYS A 212 10.13 -9.85 24.21
CA LYS A 212 9.53 -10.99 24.92
C LYS A 212 8.51 -10.60 25.99
N ARG A 213 7.93 -9.40 25.88
CA ARG A 213 6.84 -8.90 26.73
C ARG A 213 5.49 -9.33 26.14
N TYR A 214 5.29 -10.65 26.05
CA TYR A 214 4.23 -11.28 25.25
C TYR A 214 2.81 -10.91 25.72
N ASP A 215 2.59 -10.76 27.04
CA ASP A 215 1.28 -10.32 27.59
C ASP A 215 0.90 -8.91 27.09
N GLU A 216 1.88 -8.01 27.05
CA GLU A 216 1.65 -6.65 26.60
C GLU A 216 1.52 -6.57 25.08
N ALA A 217 2.31 -7.37 24.36
CA ALA A 217 2.18 -7.52 22.91
C ALA A 217 0.80 -8.01 22.52
N LEU A 218 0.29 -9.06 23.21
CA LEU A 218 -1.05 -9.59 22.99
C LEU A 218 -2.14 -8.52 23.21
N LYS A 219 -2.00 -7.67 24.23
CA LYS A 219 -2.93 -6.55 24.45
C LYS A 219 -2.89 -5.56 23.28
N ALA A 220 -1.70 -5.21 22.79
CA ALA A 220 -1.55 -4.28 21.67
C ALA A 220 -2.17 -4.85 20.38
N TYR A 221 -1.97 -6.14 20.07
CA TYR A 221 -2.61 -6.77 18.93
C TYR A 221 -4.12 -6.90 19.08
N ASN A 222 -4.64 -7.11 20.30
CA ASN A 222 -6.07 -7.09 20.56
C ASN A 222 -6.68 -5.70 20.34
N GLU A 223 -5.95 -4.62 20.65
CA GLU A 223 -6.39 -3.27 20.27
C GLU A 223 -6.47 -3.13 18.73
N CYS A 224 -5.49 -3.68 17.97
CA CYS A 224 -5.59 -3.71 16.52
C CYS A 224 -6.86 -4.44 16.04
N LEU A 225 -7.19 -5.57 16.65
CA LEU A 225 -8.39 -6.36 16.30
C LEU A 225 -9.71 -5.65 16.62
N ARG A 226 -9.72 -4.65 17.53
CA ARG A 226 -10.90 -3.80 17.79
C ARG A 226 -11.22 -2.83 16.64
N TYR A 227 -10.25 -2.57 15.77
CA TYR A 227 -10.45 -1.80 14.53
C TYR A 227 -10.99 -2.65 13.38
N GLU A 228 -11.19 -3.96 13.57
CA GLU A 228 -11.68 -4.93 12.59
C GLU A 228 -12.95 -4.45 11.85
N GLY A 229 -13.91 -3.84 12.57
CA GLY A 229 -15.14 -3.29 11.99
C GLY A 229 -14.97 -1.98 11.19
N LYS A 230 -13.77 -1.40 11.17
CA LYS A 230 -13.42 -0.23 10.35
C LYS A 230 -12.52 -0.60 9.14
N VAL A 231 -12.00 -1.83 9.13
CA VAL A 231 -11.06 -2.37 8.14
C VAL A 231 -11.68 -3.65 7.54
N GLU A 232 -13.02 -3.71 7.44
CA GLU A 232 -13.75 -4.88 6.94
C GLU A 232 -13.29 -5.35 5.55
N ASP A 233 -12.71 -4.47 4.76
CA ASP A 233 -12.20 -4.77 3.42
C ASP A 233 -10.73 -5.25 3.40
N ASP A 234 -9.99 -5.17 4.52
CA ASP A 234 -8.57 -5.57 4.57
C ASP A 234 -8.38 -6.89 5.35
N LEU A 235 -8.82 -7.96 4.70
CA LEU A 235 -8.70 -9.33 5.20
C LEU A 235 -7.25 -9.68 5.58
N GLU A 236 -6.25 -9.14 4.87
CA GLU A 236 -4.84 -9.39 5.13
C GLU A 236 -4.41 -8.84 6.49
N LEU A 237 -4.79 -7.61 6.82
CA LEU A 237 -4.45 -7.00 8.10
C LEU A 237 -5.05 -7.77 9.27
N VAL A 238 -6.34 -8.10 9.20
CA VAL A 238 -7.03 -8.81 10.29
C VAL A 238 -6.46 -10.19 10.51
N THR A 239 -6.19 -10.92 9.43
CA THR A 239 -5.57 -12.25 9.53
C THR A 239 -4.17 -12.19 10.13
N ASN A 240 -3.39 -11.17 9.78
CA ASN A 240 -2.05 -10.95 10.32
C ASN A 240 -2.09 -10.67 11.84
N PHE A 241 -3.05 -9.86 12.33
CA PHE A 241 -3.16 -9.58 13.78
C PHE A 241 -3.60 -10.81 14.58
N ASN A 242 -4.55 -11.59 14.08
CA ASN A 242 -4.93 -12.84 14.73
C ASN A 242 -3.74 -13.83 14.77
N TYR A 243 -2.95 -13.91 13.70
CA TYR A 243 -1.76 -14.74 13.64
C TYR A 243 -0.72 -14.29 14.68
N LYS A 244 -0.41 -13.00 14.77
CA LYS A 244 0.51 -12.44 15.78
C LYS A 244 0.01 -12.66 17.22
N ALA A 245 -1.28 -12.49 17.47
CA ALA A 245 -1.89 -12.76 18.76
C ALA A 245 -1.78 -14.25 19.14
N ALA A 246 -1.96 -15.15 18.18
CA ALA A 246 -1.76 -16.59 18.40
C ALA A 246 -0.33 -16.90 18.83
N PHE A 247 0.68 -16.28 18.21
CA PHE A 247 2.08 -16.48 18.58
C PHE A 247 2.37 -15.98 20.00
N CYS A 248 1.84 -14.83 20.39
CA CYS A 248 1.94 -14.38 21.78
C CYS A 248 1.37 -15.42 22.77
N CYS A 249 0.22 -16.01 22.43
CA CYS A 249 -0.39 -17.05 23.26
C CYS A 249 0.48 -18.31 23.35
N VAL A 250 1.14 -18.72 22.24
CA VAL A 250 2.08 -19.85 22.24
C VAL A 250 3.25 -19.60 23.18
N GLU A 251 3.85 -18.41 23.10
CA GLU A 251 4.99 -18.03 23.95
C GLU A 251 4.60 -17.93 25.45
N LEU A 252 3.34 -17.63 25.73
CA LEU A 252 2.76 -17.61 27.08
C LEU A 252 2.32 -19.01 27.55
N GLY A 253 2.41 -20.04 26.71
CA GLY A 253 1.96 -21.40 27.02
C GLY A 253 0.45 -21.59 26.94
N ASP A 254 -0.32 -20.59 26.50
CA ASP A 254 -1.77 -20.69 26.33
C ASP A 254 -2.13 -21.21 24.93
N ASN A 255 -1.80 -22.48 24.69
CA ASN A 255 -2.02 -23.16 23.41
C ASN A 255 -3.50 -23.20 23.02
N GLN A 256 -4.41 -23.26 24.01
CA GLN A 256 -5.85 -23.26 23.75
C GLN A 256 -6.31 -21.95 23.09
N LYS A 257 -5.84 -20.83 23.63
CA LYS A 257 -6.18 -19.52 23.10
C LYS A 257 -5.49 -19.24 21.76
N ALA A 258 -4.25 -19.75 21.56
CA ALA A 258 -3.58 -19.69 20.29
C ALA A 258 -4.39 -20.35 19.18
N VAL A 259 -4.91 -21.56 19.42
CA VAL A 259 -5.76 -22.29 18.46
C VAL A 259 -7.05 -21.54 18.18
N GLN A 260 -7.64 -20.83 19.17
CA GLN A 260 -8.84 -20.00 18.92
C GLN A 260 -8.55 -18.84 17.93
N TYR A 261 -7.44 -18.11 18.07
CA TYR A 261 -7.04 -17.08 17.11
C TYR A 261 -6.80 -17.65 15.72
N LEU A 262 -6.10 -18.78 15.62
CA LEU A 262 -5.82 -19.44 14.33
C LEU A 262 -7.11 -19.95 13.67
N ASN A 263 -8.03 -20.52 14.42
CA ASN A 263 -9.34 -20.94 13.91
C ASN A 263 -10.16 -19.74 13.41
N LYS A 264 -10.17 -18.61 14.13
CA LYS A 264 -10.86 -17.39 13.68
C LYS A 264 -10.33 -16.97 12.31
N THR A 265 -9.00 -16.93 12.15
CA THR A 265 -8.35 -16.63 10.86
C THR A 265 -8.76 -17.60 9.76
N ILE A 266 -8.66 -18.90 10.01
CA ILE A 266 -8.97 -19.95 9.04
C ILE A 266 -10.44 -19.87 8.61
N ASN A 267 -11.36 -19.64 9.55
CA ASN A 267 -12.79 -19.51 9.25
C ASN A 267 -13.09 -18.29 8.40
N MET A 268 -12.52 -17.13 8.75
CA MET A 268 -12.65 -15.89 7.95
C MET A 268 -12.16 -16.10 6.51
N LEU A 269 -11.00 -16.75 6.34
CA LEU A 269 -10.45 -17.01 5.02
C LEU A 269 -11.30 -18.00 4.20
N ASN A 270 -11.90 -18.99 4.84
CA ASN A 270 -12.78 -19.97 4.19
C ASN A 270 -14.10 -19.34 3.69
N GLU A 271 -14.59 -18.31 4.37
CA GLU A 271 -15.83 -17.60 4.00
C GLU A 271 -15.65 -16.71 2.74
N HIS A 272 -14.43 -16.25 2.47
CA HIS A 272 -14.12 -15.40 1.32
C HIS A 272 -13.98 -16.14 -0.02
N GLY A 273 -13.95 -17.47 -0.04
CA GLY A 273 -13.88 -18.26 -1.27
C GLY A 273 -12.48 -18.26 -1.90
N ARG A 274 -12.32 -17.76 -3.15
CA ARG A 274 -11.01 -17.76 -3.82
C ARG A 274 -10.09 -16.68 -3.26
N LEU A 275 -9.05 -17.08 -2.57
CA LEU A 275 -8.07 -16.19 -1.95
C LEU A 275 -7.00 -15.73 -2.95
N PRO A 276 -6.54 -14.47 -2.86
CA PRO A 276 -5.29 -14.03 -3.48
C PRO A 276 -4.10 -14.88 -2.99
N LYS A 277 -3.07 -15.06 -3.83
CA LYS A 277 -1.91 -15.93 -3.52
C LYS A 277 -1.21 -15.59 -2.20
N ASP A 278 -1.15 -14.30 -1.88
CA ASP A 278 -0.49 -13.80 -0.67
C ASP A 278 -1.27 -14.23 0.58
N ILE A 279 -2.60 -14.10 0.54
CA ILE A 279 -3.50 -14.52 1.62
C ILE A 279 -3.56 -16.05 1.73
N GLU A 280 -3.51 -16.77 0.62
CA GLU A 280 -3.42 -18.25 0.65
C GLU A 280 -2.17 -18.72 1.40
N SER A 281 -1.04 -18.01 1.27
CA SER A 281 0.17 -18.28 2.05
C SER A 281 -0.06 -18.12 3.56
N ILE A 282 -0.83 -17.11 3.99
CA ILE A 282 -1.19 -16.91 5.41
C ILE A 282 -2.09 -18.05 5.89
N TYR A 283 -3.07 -18.47 5.09
CA TYR A 283 -3.95 -19.60 5.41
C TYR A 283 -3.14 -20.87 5.67
N GLN A 284 -2.19 -21.19 4.78
CA GLN A 284 -1.33 -22.39 4.94
C GLN A 284 -0.47 -22.30 6.19
N LYS A 285 0.08 -21.13 6.51
CA LYS A 285 0.85 -20.92 7.75
C LYS A 285 -0.03 -21.12 9.00
N CYS A 286 -1.22 -20.53 9.03
CA CYS A 286 -2.15 -20.70 10.15
C CYS A 286 -2.56 -22.15 10.36
N SER A 287 -2.87 -22.85 9.28
CA SER A 287 -3.23 -24.28 9.33
C SER A 287 -2.08 -25.14 9.82
N PHE A 288 -0.86 -24.90 9.32
CA PHE A 288 0.34 -25.62 9.74
C PHE A 288 0.65 -25.39 11.23
N GLU A 289 0.60 -24.14 11.69
CA GLU A 289 0.87 -23.81 13.10
C GLU A 289 -0.19 -24.38 14.03
N LYS A 290 -1.46 -24.32 13.65
CA LYS A 290 -2.53 -24.99 14.38
C LYS A 290 -2.26 -26.48 14.55
N ASP A 291 -1.94 -27.17 13.45
CA ASP A 291 -1.63 -28.61 13.48
C ASP A 291 -0.38 -28.92 14.32
N ARG A 292 0.62 -28.02 14.32
CA ARG A 292 1.82 -28.14 15.15
C ARG A 292 1.48 -28.04 16.64
N ILE A 293 0.70 -27.04 17.01
CA ILE A 293 0.27 -26.82 18.41
C ILE A 293 -0.58 -27.99 18.89
N MET A 294 -1.50 -28.48 18.07
CA MET A 294 -2.39 -29.61 18.44
C MET A 294 -1.65 -30.93 18.59
N ARG A 295 -0.58 -31.16 17.83
CA ARG A 295 0.25 -32.40 17.94
C ARG A 295 1.16 -32.40 19.16
N HIS A 296 1.57 -31.24 19.64
CA HIS A 296 2.56 -31.12 20.71
C HIS A 296 2.01 -30.53 22.02
N GLY A 297 0.75 -30.10 22.04
CA GLY A 297 0.07 -29.55 23.20
C GLY A 297 -1.17 -30.35 23.59
N ASP A 298 -1.50 -30.34 24.88
CA ASP A 298 -2.76 -30.90 25.40
C ASP A 298 -3.93 -29.95 25.05
N VAL A 299 -4.23 -29.81 23.75
CA VAL A 299 -5.29 -28.90 23.26
C VAL A 299 -6.41 -29.69 22.61
N GLU A 300 -7.64 -29.54 23.14
CA GLU A 300 -8.83 -30.03 22.46
C GLU A 300 -9.42 -28.97 21.53
N ASP A 301 -9.40 -29.23 20.21
CA ASP A 301 -10.16 -28.42 19.27
C ASP A 301 -11.64 -28.80 19.26
N LYS A 302 -12.44 -28.07 20.04
CA LYS A 302 -13.90 -28.31 20.15
C LYS A 302 -14.65 -27.95 18.85
N GLU A 303 -14.10 -27.06 18.01
CA GLU A 303 -14.73 -26.65 16.75
C GLU A 303 -14.46 -27.64 15.61
N PHE A 304 -13.37 -28.39 15.68
CA PHE A 304 -13.00 -29.37 14.66
C PHE A 304 -13.94 -30.57 14.55
N LYS A 305 -14.83 -30.79 15.52
CA LYS A 305 -15.82 -31.88 15.46
C LYS A 305 -16.91 -31.67 14.39
N GLN A 306 -17.00 -30.50 13.77
CA GLN A 306 -18.04 -30.20 12.76
C GLN A 306 -17.57 -30.26 11.30
N THR A 307 -16.29 -30.18 11.00
CA THR A 307 -15.80 -30.44 9.62
C THR A 307 -15.55 -31.94 9.49
N LYS A 308 -16.49 -32.64 8.88
CA LYS A 308 -16.34 -34.05 8.48
C LYS A 308 -15.17 -34.15 7.52
N PHE A 309 -13.95 -34.37 8.03
CA PHE A 309 -12.93 -35.01 7.22
C PHE A 309 -13.51 -36.36 6.76
N LEU A 310 -13.58 -36.53 5.44
CA LEU A 310 -13.78 -37.87 4.92
C LEU A 310 -12.71 -38.77 5.58
N PRO A 311 -13.10 -39.83 6.33
CA PRO A 311 -12.11 -40.71 6.92
C PRO A 311 -11.13 -41.16 5.85
N ALA A 312 -9.83 -41.32 6.19
CA ALA A 312 -8.77 -41.63 5.24
C ALA A 312 -9.12 -42.83 4.33
N LYS A 313 -9.97 -43.74 4.82
CA LYS A 313 -10.54 -44.87 4.03
C LYS A 313 -11.33 -44.40 2.80
N TYR A 314 -12.05 -43.25 2.85
CA TYR A 314 -12.80 -42.73 1.71
C TYR A 314 -11.92 -41.93 0.75
N ALA A 315 -10.83 -41.32 1.23
CA ALA A 315 -9.82 -40.71 0.37
C ALA A 315 -9.10 -41.78 -0.45
N ILE A 316 -8.77 -42.93 0.15
CA ILE A 316 -8.20 -44.09 -0.54
C ILE A 316 -9.19 -44.66 -1.57
N ILE A 317 -10.49 -44.76 -1.21
CA ILE A 317 -11.54 -45.24 -2.13
C ILE A 317 -11.68 -44.28 -3.32
N ALA A 318 -11.67 -42.93 -3.09
CA ALA A 318 -11.72 -41.95 -4.16
C ALA A 318 -10.51 -42.05 -5.10
N LEU A 319 -9.31 -42.24 -4.57
CA LEU A 319 -8.10 -42.44 -5.38
C LEU A 319 -8.17 -43.77 -6.18
N VAL A 320 -8.71 -44.83 -5.61
CA VAL A 320 -8.92 -46.11 -6.32
C VAL A 320 -9.94 -45.96 -7.44
N ILE A 321 -11.04 -45.21 -7.20
CA ILE A 321 -12.05 -44.95 -8.24
C ILE A 321 -11.46 -44.10 -9.37
N ILE A 322 -10.68 -43.05 -9.07
CA ILE A 322 -9.99 -42.23 -10.07
C ILE A 322 -9.01 -43.07 -10.89
N PHE A 323 -8.28 -43.97 -10.24
CA PHE A 323 -7.33 -44.89 -10.91
C PHE A 323 -8.05 -45.88 -11.83
N ILE A 324 -9.18 -46.42 -11.39
CA ILE A 324 -10.01 -47.35 -12.20
C ILE A 324 -10.60 -46.58 -13.41
N LEU A 325 -11.13 -45.38 -13.21
CA LEU A 325 -11.66 -44.56 -14.31
C LEU A 325 -10.58 -44.18 -15.32
N TYR A 326 -9.38 -43.82 -14.86
CA TYR A 326 -8.22 -43.57 -15.71
C TYR A 326 -7.85 -44.81 -16.56
N PHE A 327 -7.87 -46.00 -15.93
CA PHE A 327 -7.56 -47.26 -16.63
C PHE A 327 -8.62 -47.65 -17.66
N ILE A 328 -9.91 -47.42 -17.35
CA ILE A 328 -11.03 -47.64 -18.27
C ILE A 328 -10.95 -46.68 -19.47
N LEU A 329 -10.66 -45.38 -19.24
CA LEU A 329 -10.49 -44.41 -20.31
C LEU A 329 -9.32 -44.77 -21.22
N LYS A 330 -8.20 -45.22 -20.64
CA LYS A 330 -7.03 -45.63 -21.40
C LYS A 330 -7.26 -46.95 -22.21
N MET A 331 -8.08 -47.85 -21.69
CA MET A 331 -8.46 -49.07 -22.45
C MET A 331 -9.45 -48.82 -23.59
N ASN A 332 -10.23 -47.71 -23.49
CA ASN A 332 -11.19 -47.30 -24.51
C ASN A 332 -10.62 -46.32 -25.53
N GLY A 333 -9.30 -46.06 -25.50
CA GLY A 333 -8.61 -45.28 -26.55
C GLY A 333 -8.77 -43.75 -26.40
N TYR A 334 -9.06 -43.26 -25.20
CA TYR A 334 -9.04 -41.83 -24.87
C TYR A 334 -7.82 -41.47 -24.04
#